data_d48357621dbab55b9c42e265af5d342e
#
_entry.id   d48357621dbab55b9c42e265af5d342e
#
_cell.length_a   1.000
_cell.length_b   1.000
_cell.length_c   1.000
_cell.angle_alpha   90.00
_cell.angle_beta   90.00
_cell.angle_gamma   90.00
#
_symmetry.space_group_name_H-M   'P 1'
#
loop_
_entity.id
_entity.type
_entity.pdbx_description
1 polymer ?
#
loop_
_entity_poly.entity_id
_entity_poly.type
_entity_poly.pdbx_seq_one_letter_code
_entity_poly.pdbx_strand_id
1 'polypeptide(L)'
;MTAEVDFSATQDSLLIPLGTDARDITLAGWSYETVLQDGVTCLKLSNPAGFSGKQQFTCSYTLPCRAAEAADGQQFRLSLPETGWDYAIDSYSLTMTFPAQVTNAPEWTSGYYGDVVDNYLDIRTQENTVTAKSTAAMRDHETLTVAVQFPADTFNLRDQPGKTAGFDRIAFLVLLAAAVAFWFL
;
A
#
# COMPACT_ATOMS: atom_id res chain seq x y z
N MET A 1 11.47 1.14 -3.59
CA MET A 1 11.36 -0.30 -3.22
C MET A 1 12.49 -1.06 -3.88
N THR A 2 13.16 -1.93 -3.15
CA THR A 2 14.10 -2.91 -3.71
C THR A 2 13.63 -4.29 -3.31
N ALA A 3 13.55 -5.20 -4.28
CA ALA A 3 13.16 -6.59 -4.07
C ALA A 3 14.23 -7.51 -4.66
N GLU A 4 14.60 -8.56 -3.94
CA GLU A 4 15.35 -9.70 -4.45
C GLU A 4 14.39 -10.87 -4.55
N VAL A 5 14.29 -11.48 -5.73
CA VAL A 5 13.44 -12.63 -5.99
C VAL A 5 14.31 -13.80 -6.40
N ASP A 6 14.16 -14.94 -5.74
CA ASP A 6 14.85 -16.20 -6.08
C ASP A 6 13.90 -17.11 -6.87
N PHE A 7 14.19 -17.27 -8.13
CA PHE A 7 13.41 -18.11 -9.04
C PHE A 7 13.89 -19.55 -8.97
N SER A 8 13.13 -20.40 -8.30
CA SER A 8 13.38 -21.84 -8.20
C SER A 8 13.20 -22.58 -9.53
N ALA A 9 12.43 -21.99 -10.45
CA ALA A 9 12.24 -22.46 -11.83
C ALA A 9 12.24 -21.25 -12.77
N THR A 10 12.61 -21.46 -14.03
CA THR A 10 12.61 -20.40 -15.03
C THR A 10 11.18 -19.89 -15.27
N GLN A 11 10.99 -18.58 -15.20
CA GLN A 11 9.72 -17.89 -15.45
C GLN A 11 9.92 -16.78 -16.48
N ASP A 12 8.99 -16.64 -17.42
CA ASP A 12 9.07 -15.63 -18.47
C ASP A 12 8.58 -14.24 -18.01
N SER A 13 7.86 -14.18 -16.90
CA SER A 13 7.31 -12.95 -16.38
C SER A 13 7.30 -12.91 -14.86
N LEU A 14 7.30 -11.69 -14.31
CA LEU A 14 7.14 -11.40 -12.89
C LEU A 14 6.12 -10.28 -12.74
N LEU A 15 5.17 -10.44 -11.83
CA LEU A 15 4.21 -9.41 -11.46
C LEU A 15 4.57 -8.84 -10.09
N ILE A 16 4.74 -7.52 -10.02
CA ILE A 16 5.08 -6.80 -8.78
C ILE A 16 3.96 -5.82 -8.46
N PRO A 17 3.13 -6.05 -7.44
CA PRO A 17 2.12 -5.10 -7.02
C PRO A 17 2.77 -3.89 -6.34
N LEU A 18 2.36 -2.69 -6.76
CA LEU A 18 2.87 -1.43 -6.21
C LEU A 18 1.88 -0.77 -5.27
N GLY A 19 0.60 -0.86 -5.60
CA GLY A 19 -0.48 -0.23 -4.85
C GLY A 19 -1.50 0.49 -5.72
N THR A 20 -2.66 0.76 -5.15
CA THR A 20 -3.74 1.47 -5.84
C THR A 20 -3.29 2.87 -6.23
N ASP A 21 -3.52 3.24 -7.50
CA ASP A 21 -3.16 4.53 -8.08
C ASP A 21 -1.65 4.86 -8.02
N ALA A 22 -0.77 3.87 -8.06
CA ALA A 22 0.66 4.10 -8.19
C ALA A 22 0.98 4.77 -9.53
N ARG A 23 1.85 5.79 -9.50
CA ARG A 23 2.25 6.61 -10.65
C ARG A 23 3.72 6.99 -10.59
N ASP A 24 4.19 7.71 -11.61
CA ASP A 24 5.59 8.15 -11.73
C ASP A 24 6.58 6.99 -11.53
N ILE A 25 6.24 5.86 -12.15
CA ILE A 25 6.94 4.60 -11.91
C ILE A 25 8.22 4.57 -12.74
N THR A 26 9.32 4.21 -12.09
CA THR A 26 10.60 3.95 -12.75
C THR A 26 11.20 2.65 -12.22
N LEU A 27 11.73 1.84 -13.13
CA LEU A 27 12.40 0.59 -12.82
C LEU A 27 13.75 0.55 -13.54
N ALA A 28 14.82 0.38 -12.78
CA ALA A 28 16.18 0.37 -13.34
C ALA A 28 16.51 -1.01 -13.95
N GLY A 29 17.03 -0.98 -15.18
CA GLY A 29 17.64 -2.16 -15.83
C GLY A 29 16.67 -3.17 -16.43
N TRP A 30 15.35 -2.96 -16.37
CA TRP A 30 14.34 -3.91 -16.85
C TRP A 30 13.25 -3.22 -17.68
N SER A 31 12.75 -3.91 -18.69
CA SER A 31 11.55 -3.50 -19.40
C SER A 31 10.31 -3.97 -18.65
N TYR A 32 9.28 -3.11 -18.58
CA TYR A 32 8.05 -3.43 -17.89
C TYR A 32 6.84 -2.82 -18.58
N GLU A 33 5.69 -3.40 -18.30
CA GLU A 33 4.37 -2.87 -18.57
C GLU A 33 3.67 -2.56 -17.26
N THR A 34 2.88 -1.49 -17.23
CA THR A 34 1.99 -1.21 -16.10
C THR A 34 0.63 -1.86 -16.39
N VAL A 35 0.18 -2.72 -15.50
CA VAL A 35 -1.12 -3.40 -15.59
C VAL A 35 -1.95 -3.13 -14.35
N LEU A 36 -3.26 -3.15 -14.48
CA LEU A 36 -4.19 -3.07 -13.35
C LEU A 36 -4.72 -4.47 -13.06
N GLN A 37 -4.50 -4.96 -11.85
CA GLN A 37 -5.03 -6.24 -11.38
C GLN A 37 -5.77 -6.02 -10.06
N ASP A 38 -7.05 -6.37 -10.02
CA ASP A 38 -7.93 -6.21 -8.84
C ASP A 38 -7.92 -4.80 -8.22
N GLY A 39 -7.79 -3.77 -9.07
CA GLY A 39 -7.71 -2.37 -8.64
C GLY A 39 -6.31 -1.93 -8.17
N VAL A 40 -5.34 -2.83 -8.17
CA VAL A 40 -3.95 -2.52 -7.80
C VAL A 40 -3.11 -2.31 -9.05
N THR A 41 -2.32 -1.25 -9.07
CA THR A 41 -1.32 -1.01 -10.12
C THR A 41 -0.15 -1.96 -9.91
N CYS A 42 0.15 -2.76 -10.92
CA CYS A 42 1.25 -3.72 -10.90
C CYS A 42 2.25 -3.43 -12.02
N LEU A 43 3.52 -3.77 -11.78
CA LEU A 43 4.53 -3.89 -12.82
C LEU A 43 4.54 -5.33 -13.33
N LYS A 44 4.35 -5.51 -14.63
CA LYS A 44 4.57 -6.77 -15.30
C LYS A 44 5.91 -6.70 -16.02
N LEU A 45 6.89 -7.43 -15.52
CA LEU A 45 8.19 -7.58 -16.12
C LEU A 45 8.16 -8.80 -17.03
N SER A 46 8.82 -8.69 -18.18
CA SER A 46 8.97 -9.80 -19.13
C SER A 46 10.44 -9.99 -19.49
N ASN A 47 10.89 -11.22 -19.48
CA ASN A 47 12.23 -11.59 -19.90
C ASN A 47 12.14 -12.78 -20.88
N PRO A 48 12.34 -12.56 -22.20
CA PRO A 48 12.28 -13.64 -23.18
C PRO A 48 13.30 -14.76 -22.95
N ALA A 49 14.41 -14.47 -22.25
CA ALA A 49 15.38 -15.49 -21.84
C ALA A 49 14.98 -16.22 -20.56
N GLY A 50 13.89 -15.80 -19.92
CA GLY A 50 13.43 -16.28 -18.62
C GLY A 50 14.19 -15.64 -17.46
N PHE A 51 13.49 -15.49 -16.33
CA PHE A 51 14.09 -15.20 -15.04
C PHE A 51 14.51 -16.51 -14.38
N SER A 52 15.72 -16.57 -13.85
CA SER A 52 16.23 -17.74 -13.13
C SER A 52 17.19 -17.33 -12.03
N GLY A 53 17.24 -18.10 -10.95
CA GLY A 53 18.07 -17.80 -9.78
C GLY A 53 17.70 -16.45 -9.14
N LYS A 54 18.66 -15.84 -8.44
CA LYS A 54 18.43 -14.58 -7.74
C LYS A 54 18.49 -13.39 -8.68
N GLN A 55 17.40 -12.61 -8.68
CA GLN A 55 17.26 -11.38 -9.46
C GLN A 55 16.91 -10.23 -8.52
N GLN A 56 17.51 -9.07 -8.75
CA GLN A 56 17.24 -7.87 -7.96
C GLN A 56 16.53 -6.80 -8.80
N PHE A 57 15.48 -6.25 -8.25
CA PHE A 57 14.65 -5.22 -8.86
C PHE A 57 14.60 -3.99 -7.95
N THR A 58 14.90 -2.82 -8.49
CA THR A 58 14.76 -1.56 -7.77
C THR A 58 13.84 -0.63 -8.52
N CYS A 59 12.72 -0.27 -7.91
CA CYS A 59 11.77 0.68 -8.48
C CYS A 59 11.47 1.85 -7.54
N SER A 60 11.14 2.98 -8.16
CA SER A 60 10.59 4.15 -7.48
C SER A 60 9.20 4.43 -8.04
N TYR A 61 8.29 4.86 -7.21
CA TYR A 61 6.93 5.21 -7.60
C TYR A 61 6.29 6.14 -6.56
N THR A 62 5.23 6.80 -6.96
CA THR A 62 4.43 7.68 -6.12
C THR A 62 3.08 7.01 -5.83
N LEU A 63 2.68 6.97 -4.57
CA LEU A 63 1.32 6.61 -4.16
C LEU A 63 0.56 7.86 -3.75
N PRO A 64 -0.77 7.88 -3.88
CA PRO A 64 -1.60 8.89 -3.26
C PRO A 64 -1.33 8.95 -1.75
N CYS A 65 -1.51 10.13 -1.16
CA CYS A 65 -1.39 10.28 0.29
C CYS A 65 -2.34 9.31 1.02
N ARG A 66 -1.79 8.52 1.92
CA ARG A 66 -2.53 7.49 2.69
C ARG A 66 -2.92 8.01 4.08
N ALA A 67 -3.06 9.32 4.25
CA ALA A 67 -3.56 9.93 5.48
C ALA A 67 -5.04 10.31 5.34
N ALA A 68 -5.74 10.31 6.47
CA ALA A 68 -7.14 10.71 6.57
C ALA A 68 -7.39 11.44 7.89
N GLU A 69 -8.48 12.23 7.97
CA GLU A 69 -8.94 12.81 9.23
C GLU A 69 -9.34 11.70 10.20
N ALA A 70 -8.95 11.87 11.46
CA ALA A 70 -9.27 11.02 12.59
C ALA A 70 -9.84 11.86 13.73
N ALA A 71 -10.36 11.22 14.79
CA ALA A 71 -11.00 11.93 15.90
C ALA A 71 -10.05 12.93 16.59
N ASP A 72 -8.79 12.56 16.74
CA ASP A 72 -7.77 13.34 17.45
C ASP A 72 -6.65 13.84 16.54
N GLY A 73 -6.95 14.16 15.28
CA GLY A 73 -5.98 14.65 14.31
C GLY A 73 -6.05 13.94 12.98
N GLN A 74 -4.92 13.47 12.46
CA GLN A 74 -4.82 12.74 11.20
C GLN A 74 -4.17 11.40 11.40
N GLN A 75 -4.65 10.38 10.70
CA GLN A 75 -4.06 9.04 10.70
C GLN A 75 -3.48 8.74 9.31
N PHE A 76 -2.19 8.43 9.27
CA PHE A 76 -1.57 7.79 8.12
C PHE A 76 -1.73 6.28 8.23
N ARG A 77 -2.17 5.61 7.15
CA ARG A 77 -2.31 4.16 7.10
C ARG A 77 -1.79 3.62 5.78
N LEU A 78 -0.90 2.63 5.84
CA LEU A 78 -0.31 2.00 4.66
C LEU A 78 -0.28 0.49 4.83
N SER A 79 -0.73 -0.23 3.82
CA SER A 79 -0.60 -1.70 3.73
C SER A 79 0.47 -2.05 2.70
N LEU A 80 1.38 -2.96 3.06
CA LEU A 80 2.51 -3.40 2.23
C LEU A 80 2.72 -4.93 2.36
N PRO A 81 2.93 -5.65 1.25
CA PRO A 81 2.48 -5.24 -0.07
C PRO A 81 0.96 -5.07 -0.08
N GLU A 82 0.41 -4.26 -0.97
CA GLU A 82 -1.03 -4.32 -1.22
C GLU A 82 -1.38 -5.71 -1.75
N THR A 83 -2.61 -6.17 -1.55
CA THR A 83 -3.09 -7.52 -1.89
C THR A 83 -2.67 -7.95 -3.28
N GLY A 84 -2.28 -9.23 -3.44
CA GLY A 84 -1.93 -9.80 -4.74
C GLY A 84 -0.46 -10.20 -4.92
N TRP A 85 0.35 -10.16 -3.89
CA TRP A 85 1.70 -10.72 -3.97
C TRP A 85 1.66 -12.25 -3.83
N ASP A 86 1.94 -12.96 -4.91
CA ASP A 86 1.85 -14.42 -5.00
C ASP A 86 3.07 -15.15 -4.42
N TYR A 87 3.99 -14.41 -3.82
CA TYR A 87 5.24 -14.96 -3.30
C TYR A 87 5.37 -14.73 -1.80
N ALA A 88 5.93 -15.71 -1.10
CA ALA A 88 6.37 -15.51 0.27
C ALA A 88 7.54 -14.51 0.32
N ILE A 89 7.60 -13.74 1.40
CA ILE A 89 8.66 -12.75 1.64
C ILE A 89 9.48 -13.22 2.84
N ASP A 90 10.68 -13.73 2.59
CA ASP A 90 11.55 -14.26 3.64
C ASP A 90 11.97 -13.20 4.65
N SER A 91 12.26 -12.00 4.16
CA SER A 91 12.61 -10.88 5.02
C SER A 91 12.32 -9.54 4.34
N TYR A 92 11.97 -8.55 5.14
CA TYR A 92 11.78 -7.18 4.65
C TYR A 92 12.23 -6.15 5.67
N SER A 93 12.56 -4.99 5.18
CA SER A 93 12.81 -3.81 6.01
C SER A 93 12.09 -2.62 5.41
N LEU A 94 11.58 -1.76 6.29
CA LEU A 94 10.84 -0.57 5.91
C LEU A 94 11.43 0.63 6.66
N THR A 95 11.63 1.73 5.95
CA THR A 95 11.94 3.03 6.55
C THR A 95 10.92 4.03 6.05
N MET A 96 10.22 4.67 6.97
CA MET A 96 9.24 5.70 6.69
C MET A 96 9.71 7.01 7.34
N THR A 97 9.74 8.08 6.56
CA THR A 97 10.02 9.44 7.06
C THR A 97 8.77 10.28 6.86
N PHE A 98 8.30 10.89 7.92
CA PHE A 98 7.09 11.68 7.95
C PHE A 98 7.38 13.19 7.98
N PRO A 99 6.42 14.05 7.59
CA PRO A 99 6.59 15.50 7.63
C PRO A 99 6.64 16.07 9.05
N ALA A 100 6.18 15.31 10.06
CA ALA A 100 6.16 15.70 11.47
C ALA A 100 6.72 14.61 12.36
N GLN A 101 7.05 14.97 13.60
CA GLN A 101 7.54 14.03 14.61
C GLN A 101 6.47 12.97 14.95
N VAL A 102 6.91 11.71 15.05
CA VAL A 102 6.08 10.59 15.49
C VAL A 102 6.09 10.55 17.02
N THR A 103 5.00 10.98 17.63
CA THR A 103 4.90 11.06 19.10
C THR A 103 4.28 9.84 19.74
N ASN A 104 3.44 9.13 18.99
CA ASN A 104 2.79 7.90 19.45
C ASN A 104 3.43 6.67 18.80
N ALA A 105 3.44 5.56 19.50
CA ALA A 105 3.91 4.30 18.92
C ALA A 105 3.04 3.94 17.69
N PRO A 106 3.66 3.61 16.54
CA PRO A 106 2.91 3.11 15.39
C PRO A 106 2.18 1.80 15.73
N GLU A 107 0.95 1.69 15.23
CA GLU A 107 0.18 0.44 15.31
C GLU A 107 0.53 -0.43 14.09
N TRP A 108 0.77 -1.70 14.32
CA TRP A 108 1.12 -2.65 13.28
C TRP A 108 0.20 -3.86 13.34
N THR A 109 -0.24 -4.28 12.16
CA THR A 109 -0.98 -5.53 11.99
C THR A 109 -0.42 -6.28 10.80
N SER A 110 -0.25 -7.60 10.93
CA SER A 110 0.18 -8.47 9.84
C SER A 110 -0.71 -9.69 9.76
N GLY A 111 -0.86 -10.25 8.56
CA GLY A 111 -1.64 -11.46 8.32
C GLY A 111 -2.46 -11.39 7.05
N TYR A 112 -3.33 -12.38 6.84
CA TYR A 112 -4.34 -12.35 5.81
C TYR A 112 -5.44 -11.34 6.15
N TYR A 113 -6.17 -10.88 5.14
CA TYR A 113 -7.30 -9.98 5.36
C TYR A 113 -8.26 -10.55 6.41
N GLY A 114 -8.44 -9.81 7.50
CA GLY A 114 -9.27 -10.21 8.65
C GLY A 114 -8.53 -10.92 9.77
N ASP A 115 -7.32 -11.40 9.55
CA ASP A 115 -6.47 -11.93 10.61
C ASP A 115 -5.62 -10.81 11.20
N VAL A 116 -5.65 -10.67 12.51
CA VAL A 116 -4.73 -9.81 13.25
C VAL A 116 -3.75 -10.73 13.96
N VAL A 117 -2.58 -10.91 13.36
CA VAL A 117 -1.49 -11.66 14.00
C VAL A 117 -0.42 -10.68 14.44
N ASP A 118 -0.03 -10.77 15.70
CA ASP A 118 1.00 -9.93 16.30
C ASP A 118 2.38 -10.14 15.70
N ASN A 119 2.93 -9.04 15.28
CA ASN A 119 4.33 -8.63 15.35
C ASN A 119 5.43 -9.62 14.99
N TYR A 120 5.65 -9.73 13.71
CA TYR A 120 6.93 -10.21 13.18
C TYR A 120 7.91 -9.05 12.91
N LEU A 121 7.90 -8.00 13.77
CA LEU A 121 8.65 -6.76 13.51
C LEU A 121 9.48 -6.31 14.71
N ASP A 122 10.73 -5.97 14.46
CA ASP A 122 11.54 -5.08 15.30
C ASP A 122 11.35 -3.65 14.81
N ILE A 123 10.73 -2.79 15.64
CA ILE A 123 10.33 -1.44 15.29
C ILE A 123 11.13 -0.45 16.11
N ARG A 124 11.63 0.60 15.45
CA ARG A 124 12.31 1.72 16.09
C ARG A 124 11.76 3.02 15.55
N THR A 125 11.43 3.93 16.45
CA THR A 125 11.00 5.28 16.13
C THR A 125 12.04 6.27 16.62
N GLN A 126 12.48 7.14 15.72
CA GLN A 126 13.42 8.21 16.02
C GLN A 126 12.94 9.49 15.34
N GLU A 127 12.53 10.47 16.13
CA GLU A 127 11.97 11.74 15.64
C GLU A 127 10.80 11.52 14.67
N ASN A 128 10.99 11.85 13.41
CA ASN A 128 10.01 11.70 12.34
C ASN A 128 10.21 10.45 11.48
N THR A 129 11.09 9.55 11.89
CA THR A 129 11.42 8.35 11.13
C THR A 129 11.06 7.09 11.91
N VAL A 130 10.37 6.19 11.24
CA VAL A 130 10.03 4.86 11.74
C VAL A 130 10.75 3.83 10.88
N THR A 131 11.52 2.96 11.52
CA THR A 131 12.14 1.80 10.86
C THR A 131 11.52 0.52 11.40
N ALA A 132 11.27 -0.43 10.52
CA ALA A 132 10.78 -1.74 10.89
C ALA A 132 11.56 -2.81 10.12
N LYS A 133 11.88 -3.90 10.80
CA LYS A 133 12.57 -5.04 10.22
C LYS A 133 11.83 -6.32 10.61
N SER A 134 11.60 -7.20 9.62
CA SER A 134 10.95 -8.49 9.90
C SER A 134 11.77 -9.37 10.81
N THR A 135 11.12 -10.06 11.73
CA THR A 135 11.68 -11.12 12.59
C THR A 135 11.24 -12.52 12.15
N ALA A 136 10.28 -12.58 11.22
CA ALA A 136 9.82 -13.82 10.59
C ALA A 136 9.44 -13.54 9.11
N ALA A 137 9.32 -14.59 8.33
CA ALA A 137 8.84 -14.52 6.95
C ALA A 137 7.33 -14.22 6.91
N MET A 138 6.90 -13.53 5.86
CA MET A 138 5.50 -13.41 5.47
C MET A 138 5.18 -14.50 4.44
N ARG A 139 4.02 -15.12 4.58
CA ARG A 139 3.50 -16.06 3.58
C ARG A 139 3.01 -15.28 2.34
N ASP A 140 2.79 -16.00 1.25
CA ASP A 140 2.07 -15.45 0.11
C ASP A 140 0.72 -14.85 0.55
N HIS A 141 0.30 -13.78 -0.11
CA HIS A 141 -0.93 -13.01 0.17
C HIS A 141 -1.05 -12.39 1.57
N GLU A 142 -0.04 -12.47 2.42
CA GLU A 142 -0.01 -11.71 3.67
C GLU A 142 0.32 -10.24 3.41
N THR A 143 -0.24 -9.38 4.22
CA THR A 143 -0.01 -7.94 4.20
C THR A 143 0.47 -7.46 5.56
N LEU A 144 1.30 -6.43 5.54
CA LEU A 144 1.69 -5.66 6.71
C LEU A 144 1.00 -4.30 6.64
N THR A 145 0.23 -3.96 7.63
CA THR A 145 -0.40 -2.65 7.74
C THR A 145 0.20 -1.86 8.89
N VAL A 146 0.59 -0.63 8.62
CA VAL A 146 1.02 0.33 9.62
C VAL A 146 0.02 1.46 9.72
N ALA A 147 -0.28 1.89 10.94
CA ALA A 147 -1.06 3.10 11.22
C ALA A 147 -0.29 4.01 12.18
N VAL A 148 -0.20 5.29 11.85
CA VAL A 148 0.52 6.30 12.64
C VAL A 148 -0.39 7.50 12.83
N GLN A 149 -0.55 7.95 14.08
CA GLN A 149 -1.33 9.13 14.43
C GLN A 149 -0.46 10.39 14.40
N PHE A 150 -1.04 11.47 13.88
CA PHE A 150 -0.41 12.77 13.78
C PHE A 150 -1.36 13.89 14.26
N PRO A 151 -0.83 15.05 14.68
CA PRO A 151 -1.65 16.23 14.89
C PRO A 151 -2.46 16.61 13.65
N ALA A 152 -3.53 17.37 13.84
CA ALA A 152 -4.28 17.96 12.74
C ALA A 152 -3.36 18.80 11.83
N ASP A 153 -3.73 18.92 10.56
CA ASP A 153 -3.00 19.69 9.53
C ASP A 153 -1.55 19.24 9.25
N THR A 154 -1.16 18.04 9.70
CA THR A 154 0.16 17.46 9.36
C THR A 154 0.26 17.14 7.86
N PHE A 155 -0.82 16.62 7.27
CA PHE A 155 -0.91 16.27 5.85
C PHE A 155 -1.90 17.20 5.15
N ASN A 156 -1.55 17.68 3.95
CA ASN A 156 -2.50 18.40 3.11
C ASN A 156 -3.46 17.39 2.44
N LEU A 157 -4.63 17.23 3.04
CA LEU A 157 -5.65 16.29 2.52
C LEU A 157 -6.54 16.89 1.42
N ARG A 158 -6.41 18.20 1.14
CA ARG A 158 -7.25 18.90 0.15
C ARG A 158 -6.92 18.52 -1.29
N ASP A 159 -5.68 18.17 -1.54
CA ASP A 159 -5.17 17.87 -2.88
C ASP A 159 -5.19 16.37 -3.20
N GLN A 160 -5.95 15.56 -2.46
CA GLN A 160 -6.07 14.13 -2.76
C GLN A 160 -6.93 13.93 -4.00
N PRO A 161 -6.39 13.34 -5.08
CA PRO A 161 -7.22 12.98 -6.23
C PRO A 161 -8.27 11.94 -5.79
N GLY A 162 -9.55 12.26 -6.00
CA GLY A 162 -10.66 11.34 -5.75
C GLY A 162 -11.62 11.71 -4.62
N LYS A 163 -11.32 12.67 -3.76
CA LYS A 163 -12.31 13.22 -2.83
C LYS A 163 -12.87 14.54 -3.36
N THR A 164 -13.76 14.46 -4.33
CA THR A 164 -14.75 15.53 -4.55
C THR A 164 -15.67 15.52 -3.33
N ALA A 165 -15.34 16.36 -2.35
CA ALA A 165 -16.22 16.61 -1.23
C ALA A 165 -17.58 17.08 -1.78
N GLY A 166 -18.62 16.27 -1.62
CA GLY A 166 -19.98 16.70 -1.82
C GLY A 166 -20.85 15.90 -2.81
N PHE A 167 -20.28 15.10 -3.71
CA PHE A 167 -21.12 14.41 -4.71
C PHE A 167 -21.91 13.23 -4.11
N ASP A 168 -21.35 12.51 -3.16
CA ASP A 168 -22.01 11.33 -2.59
C ASP A 168 -23.22 11.67 -1.71
N ARG A 169 -23.21 12.82 -1.03
CA ARG A 169 -24.36 13.25 -0.21
C ARG A 169 -25.53 13.71 -1.06
N ILE A 170 -25.27 14.37 -2.20
CA ILE A 170 -26.31 14.83 -3.11
C ILE A 170 -26.89 13.66 -3.89
N ALA A 171 -26.07 12.72 -4.37
CA ALA A 171 -26.54 11.51 -5.04
C ALA A 171 -27.38 10.63 -4.12
N PHE A 172 -27.00 10.48 -2.84
CA PHE A 172 -27.78 9.73 -1.86
C PHE A 172 -29.12 10.40 -1.53
N LEU A 173 -29.15 11.73 -1.41
CA LEU A 173 -30.41 12.46 -1.16
C LEU A 173 -31.34 12.40 -2.37
N VAL A 174 -30.85 12.44 -3.60
CA VAL A 174 -31.65 12.32 -4.82
C VAL A 174 -32.21 10.90 -4.94
N LEU A 175 -31.43 9.87 -4.66
CA LEU A 175 -31.91 8.48 -4.64
C LEU A 175 -32.95 8.22 -3.55
N LEU A 176 -32.78 8.80 -2.36
CA LEU A 176 -33.76 8.70 -1.27
C LEU A 176 -35.07 9.41 -1.62
N ALA A 177 -35.01 10.60 -2.24
CA ALA A 177 -36.20 11.32 -2.70
C ALA A 177 -36.95 10.58 -3.81
N ALA A 178 -36.23 9.94 -4.75
CA ALA A 178 -36.82 9.13 -5.81
C ALA A 178 -37.50 7.85 -5.25
N ALA A 179 -36.89 7.20 -4.26
CA ALA A 179 -37.47 6.03 -3.60
C ALA A 179 -38.76 6.36 -2.82
N VAL A 180 -38.79 7.51 -2.14
CA VAL A 180 -39.99 8.00 -1.43
C VAL A 180 -41.09 8.36 -2.41
N ALA A 181 -40.80 9.02 -3.55
CA ALA A 181 -41.78 9.34 -4.58
C ALA A 181 -42.38 8.09 -5.23
N PHE A 182 -41.61 7.02 -5.40
CA PHE A 182 -42.10 5.75 -5.95
C PHE A 182 -43.01 5.00 -5.00
N TRP A 183 -42.99 5.25 -3.69
CA TRP A 183 -43.85 4.61 -2.69
C TRP A 183 -45.24 5.28 -2.57
N PHE A 184 -45.42 6.48 -3.09
CA PHE A 184 -46.65 7.28 -3.05
C PHE A 184 -47.41 7.32 -4.39
N LEU A 185 -46.93 6.63 -5.43
CA LEU A 185 -47.61 6.44 -6.71
C LEU A 185 -48.18 5.01 -6.81
#